data_d55e5b21b1c982536807f0c319ec19fe
#
_entry.id   d55e5b21b1c982536807f0c319ec19fe
#
_cell.length_a   1.000
_cell.length_b   1.000
_cell.length_c   1.000
_cell.angle_alpha   90.00
_cell.angle_beta   90.00
_cell.angle_gamma   90.00
#
_symmetry.space_group_name_H-M   'P 1'
#
loop_
_entity.id
_entity.type
_entity.pdbx_description
1 polymer ?
#
loop_
_entity_poly.entity_id
_entity_poly.type
_entity_poly.pdbx_seq_one_letter_code
_entity_poly.pdbx_strand_id
1 'polypeptide(L)'
;MNRFFDIPSDLQHSWLGLIGLHLREALLPVLAGLVAALPIAQLCVRFRWLYPPVLGVTTVLYAIPSLAFFVVLIDYTGQTELTVMIPLAVYSLVVLVPAIVDGVRSVPQETLAAATAMGFGPVRRYLQVQLPIAVPAIIAGLRVAVVSSISLVSVGMLIGNQGALGNLLNDANIYHRPELAVNSVVTTAVLAILADAVLVLVRLLLTPWMPRGTRRAKPKAAEARPDVAVAALEDAVR
;
A
#
# COMPACT_ATOMS: atom_id res chain seq x y z
N MET A 1 6.99 -25.36 -26.47
CA MET A 1 6.51 -24.78 -25.21
C MET A 1 7.59 -24.00 -24.45
N ASN A 2 8.87 -24.06 -24.88
CA ASN A 2 9.99 -23.39 -24.18
C ASN A 2 10.33 -21.96 -24.65
N ARG A 3 9.59 -21.41 -25.62
CA ARG A 3 9.86 -20.04 -26.13
C ARG A 3 9.35 -18.89 -25.22
N PHE A 4 8.55 -19.20 -24.22
CA PHE A 4 8.00 -18.19 -23.31
C PHE A 4 9.03 -17.56 -22.39
N PHE A 5 10.15 -18.20 -22.15
CA PHE A 5 11.21 -17.71 -21.24
C PHE A 5 12.55 -17.46 -21.94
N ASP A 6 12.62 -17.61 -23.26
CA ASP A 6 13.83 -17.28 -24.01
C ASP A 6 13.92 -15.75 -24.16
N ILE A 7 14.70 -15.13 -23.28
CA ILE A 7 15.16 -13.76 -23.50
C ILE A 7 16.16 -13.83 -24.66
N PRO A 8 16.04 -12.98 -25.69
CA PRO A 8 17.06 -12.87 -26.70
C PRO A 8 18.43 -12.65 -26.07
N SER A 9 19.47 -13.33 -26.58
CA SER A 9 20.83 -13.24 -26.05
C SER A 9 21.45 -11.84 -26.12
N ASP A 10 20.86 -10.96 -26.90
CA ASP A 10 21.15 -9.54 -27.06
C ASP A 10 20.55 -8.66 -25.93
N LEU A 11 19.59 -9.14 -25.16
CA LEU A 11 19.16 -8.52 -23.93
C LEU A 11 20.18 -8.90 -22.82
N GLN A 12 21.11 -8.00 -22.54
CA GLN A 12 22.24 -8.19 -21.62
C GLN A 12 21.86 -8.43 -20.14
N HIS A 13 20.58 -8.63 -19.82
CA HIS A 13 20.08 -8.80 -18.46
C HIS A 13 19.46 -10.18 -18.29
N SER A 14 19.94 -10.92 -17.29
CA SER A 14 19.28 -12.15 -16.88
C SER A 14 17.89 -11.84 -16.30
N TRP A 15 16.93 -12.75 -16.43
CA TRP A 15 15.61 -12.62 -15.81
C TRP A 15 15.66 -12.25 -14.33
N LEU A 16 16.58 -12.88 -13.59
CA LEU A 16 16.77 -12.59 -12.17
C LEU A 16 17.27 -11.16 -11.94
N GLY A 17 18.11 -10.63 -12.84
CA GLY A 17 18.55 -9.24 -12.79
C GLY A 17 17.40 -8.26 -12.98
N LEU A 18 16.56 -8.47 -14.01
CA LEU A 18 15.38 -7.63 -14.27
C LEU A 18 14.37 -7.67 -13.11
N ILE A 19 14.11 -8.85 -12.54
CA ILE A 19 13.26 -9.02 -11.36
C ILE A 19 13.87 -8.28 -10.15
N GLY A 20 15.17 -8.44 -9.92
CA GLY A 20 15.86 -7.78 -8.81
C GLY A 20 15.81 -6.25 -8.89
N LEU A 21 16.07 -5.69 -10.07
CA LEU A 21 15.98 -4.25 -10.32
C LEU A 21 14.54 -3.76 -10.15
N HIS A 22 13.57 -4.47 -10.73
CA HIS A 22 12.16 -4.11 -10.60
C HIS A 22 11.68 -4.08 -9.16
N LEU A 23 12.05 -5.10 -8.37
CA LEU A 23 11.72 -5.14 -6.94
C LEU A 23 12.43 -4.04 -6.16
N ARG A 24 13.69 -3.76 -6.47
CA ARG A 24 14.43 -2.68 -5.84
C ARG A 24 13.77 -1.32 -6.09
N GLU A 25 13.44 -1.01 -7.34
CA GLU A 25 12.77 0.23 -7.72
C GLU A 25 11.34 0.34 -7.15
N ALA A 26 10.67 -0.78 -6.90
CA ALA A 26 9.34 -0.80 -6.30
C ALA A 26 9.38 -0.70 -4.78
N LEU A 27 10.24 -1.46 -4.11
CA LEU A 27 10.19 -1.61 -2.65
C LEU A 27 10.95 -0.51 -1.90
N LEU A 28 12.10 -0.02 -2.42
CA LEU A 28 12.85 1.04 -1.74
C LEU A 28 12.04 2.34 -1.57
N PRO A 29 11.31 2.83 -2.60
CA PRO A 29 10.45 4.01 -2.43
C PRO A 29 9.33 3.79 -1.40
N VAL A 30 8.72 2.62 -1.38
CA VAL A 30 7.67 2.30 -0.41
C VAL A 30 8.21 2.25 1.01
N LEU A 31 9.41 1.69 1.21
CA LEU A 31 10.09 1.70 2.50
C LEU A 31 10.45 3.12 2.94
N ALA A 32 10.98 3.94 2.04
CA ALA A 32 11.25 5.35 2.31
C ALA A 32 9.97 6.11 2.68
N GLY A 33 8.90 5.89 1.93
CA GLY A 33 7.57 6.43 2.20
C GLY A 33 7.01 5.96 3.55
N LEU A 34 7.18 4.69 3.92
CA LEU A 34 6.77 4.17 5.23
C LEU A 34 7.53 4.87 6.37
N VAL A 35 8.84 5.00 6.24
CA VAL A 35 9.69 5.68 7.24
C VAL A 35 9.25 7.16 7.39
N ALA A 36 8.92 7.84 6.31
CA ALA A 36 8.41 9.22 6.35
C ALA A 36 6.95 9.30 6.83
N ALA A 37 6.10 8.33 6.47
CA ALA A 37 4.69 8.32 6.88
C ALA A 37 4.51 8.15 8.40
N LEU A 38 5.37 7.39 9.08
CA LEU A 38 5.27 7.16 10.52
C LEU A 38 5.31 8.45 11.35
N PRO A 39 6.31 9.36 11.21
CA PRO A 39 6.33 10.61 11.95
C PRO A 39 5.22 11.57 11.49
N ILE A 40 4.90 11.64 10.19
CA ILE A 40 3.81 12.48 9.67
C ILE A 40 2.48 12.06 10.29
N ALA A 41 2.17 10.76 10.25
CA ALA A 41 0.95 10.23 10.85
C ALA A 41 0.90 10.47 12.37
N GLN A 42 2.03 10.30 13.07
CA GLN A 42 2.11 10.59 14.50
C GLN A 42 1.82 12.06 14.81
N LEU A 43 2.32 12.99 14.01
CA LEU A 43 1.98 14.41 14.13
C LEU A 43 0.49 14.66 13.90
N CYS A 44 -0.11 14.02 12.89
CA CYS A 44 -1.55 14.08 12.61
C CYS A 44 -2.42 13.49 13.73
N VAL A 45 -1.93 12.46 14.41
CA VAL A 45 -2.62 11.88 15.58
C VAL A 45 -2.52 12.83 16.78
N ARG A 46 -1.35 13.40 17.02
CA ARG A 46 -1.10 14.33 18.14
C ARG A 46 -1.82 15.65 17.95
N PHE A 47 -1.78 16.21 16.74
CA PHE A 47 -2.39 17.49 16.38
C PHE A 47 -3.50 17.26 15.36
N ARG A 48 -4.71 17.03 15.83
CA ARG A 48 -5.86 16.63 15.00
C ARG A 48 -6.15 17.59 13.85
N TRP A 49 -5.83 18.87 13.99
CA TRP A 49 -5.99 19.90 12.97
C TRP A 49 -5.04 19.78 11.79
N LEU A 50 -3.91 19.05 11.95
CA LEU A 50 -2.96 18.79 10.86
C LEU A 50 -3.47 17.74 9.87
N TYR A 51 -4.37 16.85 10.29
CA TYR A 51 -4.80 15.73 9.45
C TYR A 51 -5.55 16.18 8.18
N PRO A 52 -6.55 17.11 8.25
CA PRO A 52 -7.24 17.57 7.05
C PRO A 52 -6.31 18.21 6.00
N PRO A 53 -5.40 19.14 6.31
CA PRO A 53 -4.50 19.70 5.32
C PRO A 53 -3.50 18.67 4.78
N VAL A 54 -2.97 17.77 5.62
CA VAL A 54 -2.08 16.69 5.15
C VAL A 54 -2.83 15.77 4.19
N LEU A 55 -4.05 15.37 4.52
CA LEU A 55 -4.89 14.57 3.64
C LEU A 55 -5.20 15.31 2.33
N GLY A 56 -5.48 16.60 2.39
CA GLY A 56 -5.69 17.43 1.19
C GLY A 56 -4.47 17.44 0.28
N VAL A 57 -3.28 17.71 0.83
CA VAL A 57 -2.02 17.70 0.07
C VAL A 57 -1.76 16.32 -0.56
N THR A 58 -1.89 15.24 0.22
CA THR A 58 -1.67 13.89 -0.31
C THR A 58 -2.68 13.54 -1.41
N THR A 59 -3.94 13.96 -1.29
CA THR A 59 -4.96 13.74 -2.33
C THR A 59 -4.63 14.48 -3.62
N VAL A 60 -4.18 15.75 -3.52
CA VAL A 60 -3.75 16.53 -4.69
C VAL A 60 -2.55 15.88 -5.38
N LEU A 61 -1.55 15.44 -4.59
CA LEU A 61 -0.39 14.73 -5.13
C LEU A 61 -0.78 13.42 -5.84
N TYR A 62 -1.75 12.70 -5.32
CA TYR A 62 -2.26 11.48 -5.96
C TYR A 62 -3.04 11.75 -7.24
N ALA A 63 -3.66 12.91 -7.37
CA ALA A 63 -4.37 13.31 -8.57
C ALA A 63 -3.43 13.60 -9.76
N ILE A 64 -2.12 13.81 -9.51
CA ILE A 64 -1.12 13.99 -10.56
C ILE A 64 -0.94 12.65 -11.29
N PRO A 65 -1.15 12.56 -12.62
CA PRO A 65 -0.86 11.35 -13.37
C PRO A 65 0.62 10.94 -13.20
N SER A 66 0.87 9.66 -12.87
CA SER A 66 2.24 9.19 -12.58
C SER A 66 3.23 9.47 -13.71
N LEU A 67 2.82 9.28 -14.97
CA LEU A 67 3.65 9.59 -16.12
C LEU A 67 4.00 11.09 -16.19
N ALA A 68 3.05 11.98 -15.91
CA ALA A 68 3.31 13.41 -15.89
C ALA A 68 4.32 13.79 -14.80
N PHE A 69 4.21 13.15 -13.63
CA PHE A 69 5.15 13.37 -12.53
C PHE A 69 6.55 12.88 -12.89
N PHE A 70 6.69 11.72 -13.54
CA PHE A 70 7.97 11.22 -14.03
C PHE A 70 8.59 12.20 -15.03
N VAL A 71 7.81 12.66 -16.03
CA VAL A 71 8.28 13.58 -17.07
C VAL A 71 8.80 14.88 -16.46
N VAL A 72 8.08 15.46 -15.49
CA VAL A 72 8.53 16.70 -14.81
C VAL A 72 9.85 16.49 -14.07
N LEU A 73 10.09 15.29 -13.52
CA LEU A 73 11.33 15.01 -12.79
C LEU A 73 12.53 14.78 -13.73
N ILE A 74 12.34 14.40 -14.99
CA ILE A 74 13.45 14.16 -15.94
C ILE A 74 14.40 15.35 -16.01
N ASP A 75 13.88 16.57 -16.00
CA ASP A 75 14.68 17.80 -16.08
C ASP A 75 15.62 17.97 -14.86
N TYR A 76 15.31 17.35 -13.73
CA TYR A 76 16.07 17.45 -12.49
C TYR A 76 16.93 16.22 -12.19
N THR A 77 16.46 15.04 -12.52
CA THR A 77 17.09 13.76 -12.17
C THR A 77 17.64 13.00 -13.38
N GLY A 78 17.34 13.48 -14.59
CA GLY A 78 17.67 12.77 -15.82
C GLY A 78 16.83 11.51 -16.01
N GLN A 79 17.24 10.67 -16.95
CA GLN A 79 16.63 9.34 -17.17
C GLN A 79 17.26 8.30 -16.24
N THR A 80 16.98 8.40 -14.95
CA THR A 80 17.55 7.53 -13.92
C THR A 80 16.46 6.82 -13.12
N GLU A 81 16.84 5.81 -12.36
CA GLU A 81 15.95 5.12 -11.41
C GLU A 81 15.26 6.11 -10.45
N LEU A 82 15.97 7.17 -10.02
CA LEU A 82 15.45 8.17 -9.10
C LEU A 82 14.22 8.89 -9.64
N THR A 83 14.14 9.09 -10.97
CA THR A 83 12.99 9.73 -11.64
C THR A 83 11.70 8.93 -11.42
N VAL A 84 11.80 7.61 -11.29
CA VAL A 84 10.68 6.73 -10.97
C VAL A 84 10.50 6.61 -9.46
N MET A 85 11.60 6.43 -8.70
CA MET A 85 11.54 6.15 -7.28
C MET A 85 11.00 7.30 -6.43
N ILE A 86 11.29 8.57 -6.78
CA ILE A 86 10.81 9.73 -6.03
C ILE A 86 9.28 9.83 -6.04
N PRO A 87 8.60 9.82 -7.21
CA PRO A 87 7.13 9.82 -7.25
C PRO A 87 6.50 8.62 -6.55
N LEU A 88 7.10 7.43 -6.66
CA LEU A 88 6.61 6.23 -5.98
C LEU A 88 6.67 6.38 -4.45
N ALA A 89 7.72 7.00 -3.92
CA ALA A 89 7.81 7.32 -2.50
C ALA A 89 6.71 8.31 -2.07
N VAL A 90 6.46 9.34 -2.88
CA VAL A 90 5.38 10.31 -2.63
C VAL A 90 4.00 9.62 -2.68
N TYR A 91 3.74 8.79 -3.69
CA TYR A 91 2.47 8.06 -3.79
C TYR A 91 2.25 7.09 -2.63
N SER A 92 3.33 6.47 -2.13
CA SER A 92 3.21 5.59 -0.96
C SER A 92 2.78 6.35 0.29
N LEU A 93 3.19 7.63 0.46
CA LEU A 93 2.73 8.48 1.57
C LEU A 93 1.21 8.70 1.55
N VAL A 94 0.63 8.86 0.35
CA VAL A 94 -0.82 9.06 0.19
C VAL A 94 -1.63 7.91 0.77
N VAL A 95 -1.14 6.69 0.61
CA VAL A 95 -1.79 5.48 1.12
C VAL A 95 -1.43 5.23 2.58
N LEU A 96 -0.14 5.40 2.94
CA LEU A 96 0.37 4.99 4.24
C LEU A 96 -0.02 5.96 5.36
N VAL A 97 -0.03 7.29 5.11
CA VAL A 97 -0.37 8.27 6.17
C VAL A 97 -1.79 8.06 6.69
N PRO A 98 -2.86 7.98 5.86
CA PRO A 98 -4.19 7.66 6.36
C PRO A 98 -4.27 6.30 7.05
N ALA A 99 -3.66 5.26 6.47
CA ALA A 99 -3.68 3.90 7.04
C ALA A 99 -3.07 3.85 8.46
N ILE A 100 -1.96 4.58 8.69
CA ILE A 100 -1.33 4.67 10.00
C ILE A 100 -2.19 5.51 10.97
N VAL A 101 -2.70 6.66 10.52
CA VAL A 101 -3.55 7.54 11.35
C VAL A 101 -4.80 6.80 11.81
N ASP A 102 -5.49 6.13 10.91
CA ASP A 102 -6.71 5.39 11.20
C ASP A 102 -6.42 4.18 12.07
N GLY A 103 -5.32 3.45 11.80
CA GLY A 103 -4.86 2.35 12.62
C GLY A 103 -4.55 2.78 14.06
N VAL A 104 -3.85 3.88 14.26
CA VAL A 104 -3.53 4.40 15.60
C VAL A 104 -4.78 4.94 16.31
N ARG A 105 -5.70 5.58 15.59
CA ARG A 105 -6.97 6.10 16.16
C ARG A 105 -7.97 4.99 16.48
N SER A 106 -7.85 3.82 15.88
CA SER A 106 -8.72 2.67 16.19
C SER A 106 -8.47 2.04 17.56
N VAL A 107 -7.38 2.41 18.24
CA VAL A 107 -7.04 1.90 19.56
C VAL A 107 -8.07 2.40 20.61
N PRO A 108 -8.75 1.50 21.35
CA PRO A 108 -9.75 1.88 22.35
C PRO A 108 -9.18 2.82 23.41
N GLN A 109 -9.95 3.83 23.81
CA GLN A 109 -9.54 4.81 24.84
C GLN A 109 -9.28 4.14 26.20
N GLU A 110 -10.02 3.08 26.53
CA GLU A 110 -9.83 2.28 27.74
C GLU A 110 -8.44 1.64 27.79
N THR A 111 -7.96 1.13 26.64
CA THR A 111 -6.60 0.58 26.53
C THR A 111 -5.54 1.66 26.76
N LEU A 112 -5.77 2.87 26.23
CA LEU A 112 -4.85 4.00 26.44
C LEU A 112 -4.87 4.50 27.89
N ALA A 113 -6.03 4.52 28.53
CA ALA A 113 -6.19 4.88 29.95
C ALA A 113 -5.47 3.87 30.86
N ALA A 114 -5.65 2.55 30.61
CA ALA A 114 -4.96 1.50 31.34
C ALA A 114 -3.43 1.63 31.21
N ALA A 115 -2.92 1.85 30.00
CA ALA A 115 -1.49 2.05 29.77
C ALA A 115 -0.96 3.28 30.54
N THR A 116 -1.75 4.37 30.58
CA THR A 116 -1.39 5.58 31.33
C THR A 116 -1.36 5.31 32.85
N ALA A 117 -2.35 4.57 33.37
CA ALA A 117 -2.40 4.17 34.78
C ALA A 117 -1.20 3.29 35.17
N MET A 118 -0.67 2.47 34.25
CA MET A 118 0.55 1.69 34.42
C MET A 118 1.84 2.52 34.30
N GLY A 119 1.76 3.85 34.18
CA GLY A 119 2.91 4.76 34.11
C GLY A 119 3.57 4.85 32.74
N PHE A 120 2.89 4.44 31.65
CA PHE A 120 3.43 4.61 30.31
C PHE A 120 3.39 6.10 29.90
N GLY A 121 4.56 6.68 29.69
CA GLY A 121 4.67 8.02 29.09
C GLY A 121 4.19 8.03 27.62
N PRO A 122 3.97 9.22 27.03
CA PRO A 122 3.34 9.34 25.70
C PRO A 122 4.10 8.58 24.59
N VAL A 123 5.43 8.63 24.57
CA VAL A 123 6.26 7.94 23.58
C VAL A 123 6.20 6.43 23.76
N ARG A 124 6.34 5.96 25.00
CA ARG A 124 6.27 4.54 25.33
C ARG A 124 4.89 3.97 25.02
N ARG A 125 3.82 4.69 25.32
CA ARG A 125 2.44 4.33 25.00
C ARG A 125 2.24 4.22 23.49
N TYR A 126 2.80 5.16 22.70
CA TYR A 126 2.73 5.08 21.25
C TYR A 126 3.44 3.85 20.71
N LEU A 127 4.71 3.66 21.07
CA LEU A 127 5.54 2.58 20.50
C LEU A 127 5.14 1.19 20.98
N GLN A 128 4.71 1.03 22.25
CA GLN A 128 4.45 -0.28 22.87
C GLN A 128 2.97 -0.67 22.92
N VAL A 129 2.04 0.27 22.70
CA VAL A 129 0.61 -0.02 22.79
C VAL A 129 -0.09 0.35 21.48
N GLN A 130 0.00 1.62 21.05
CA GLN A 130 -0.75 2.09 19.88
C GLN A 130 -0.23 1.47 18.58
N LEU A 131 1.08 1.53 18.36
CA LEU A 131 1.69 1.06 17.12
C LEU A 131 1.50 -0.45 16.91
N PRO A 132 1.73 -1.35 17.90
CA PRO A 132 1.45 -2.76 17.73
C PRO A 132 -0.02 -3.08 17.41
N ILE A 133 -0.96 -2.39 18.06
CA ILE A 133 -2.40 -2.57 17.78
C ILE A 133 -2.75 -2.05 16.38
N ALA A 134 -2.06 -1.00 15.88
CA ALA A 134 -2.26 -0.43 14.55
C ALA A 134 -1.61 -1.27 13.42
N VAL A 135 -0.70 -2.20 13.72
CA VAL A 135 0.02 -3.02 12.72
C VAL A 135 -0.88 -3.61 11.65
N PRO A 136 -2.05 -4.19 11.92
CA PRO A 136 -2.91 -4.75 10.88
C PRO A 136 -3.37 -3.72 9.84
N ALA A 137 -3.68 -2.50 10.28
CA ALA A 137 -4.09 -1.41 9.40
C ALA A 137 -2.89 -0.88 8.59
N ILE A 138 -1.73 -0.74 9.24
CA ILE A 138 -0.48 -0.31 8.59
C ILE A 138 -0.09 -1.30 7.50
N ILE A 139 -0.13 -2.61 7.77
CA ILE A 139 0.19 -3.63 6.76
C ILE A 139 -0.86 -3.64 5.65
N ALA A 140 -2.14 -3.39 5.94
CA ALA A 140 -3.15 -3.28 4.90
C ALA A 140 -2.84 -2.11 3.94
N GLY A 141 -2.45 -0.95 4.45
CA GLY A 141 -1.97 0.17 3.63
C GLY A 141 -0.67 -0.17 2.87
N LEU A 142 0.27 -0.83 3.54
CA LEU A 142 1.54 -1.23 2.93
C LEU A 142 1.34 -2.20 1.76
N ARG A 143 0.39 -3.13 1.84
CA ARG A 143 0.02 -4.04 0.76
C ARG A 143 -0.44 -3.26 -0.48
N VAL A 144 -1.31 -2.27 -0.30
CA VAL A 144 -1.77 -1.42 -1.40
C VAL A 144 -0.60 -0.64 -2.00
N ALA A 145 0.24 -0.02 -1.17
CA ALA A 145 1.40 0.76 -1.63
C ALA A 145 2.40 -0.12 -2.42
N VAL A 146 2.73 -1.32 -1.93
CA VAL A 146 3.67 -2.25 -2.58
C VAL A 146 3.13 -2.74 -3.92
N VAL A 147 1.89 -3.23 -3.96
CA VAL A 147 1.28 -3.73 -5.21
C VAL A 147 1.18 -2.61 -6.25
N SER A 148 0.76 -1.40 -5.85
CA SER A 148 0.71 -0.24 -6.75
C SER A 148 2.10 0.15 -7.24
N SER A 149 3.11 0.16 -6.36
CA SER A 149 4.48 0.50 -6.72
C SER A 149 5.06 -0.49 -7.74
N ILE A 150 4.89 -1.81 -7.52
CA ILE A 150 5.32 -2.85 -8.47
C ILE A 150 4.71 -2.60 -9.85
N SER A 151 3.43 -2.25 -9.93
CA SER A 151 2.78 -1.96 -11.22
C SER A 151 3.29 -0.66 -11.85
N LEU A 152 3.51 0.39 -11.05
CA LEU A 152 3.93 1.70 -11.55
C LEU A 152 5.39 1.75 -12.03
N VAL A 153 6.28 0.90 -11.50
CA VAL A 153 7.65 0.77 -12.02
C VAL A 153 7.64 0.42 -13.50
N SER A 154 6.73 -0.44 -13.96
CA SER A 154 6.61 -0.78 -15.39
C SER A 154 6.28 0.43 -16.27
N VAL A 155 5.62 1.46 -15.74
CA VAL A 155 5.33 2.72 -16.47
C VAL A 155 6.61 3.54 -16.67
N GLY A 156 7.62 3.38 -15.82
CA GLY A 156 8.92 4.05 -15.92
C GLY A 156 9.65 3.80 -17.25
N MET A 157 9.35 2.70 -17.95
CA MET A 157 9.89 2.43 -19.28
C MET A 157 9.58 3.57 -20.28
N LEU A 158 8.43 4.22 -20.15
CA LEU A 158 7.99 5.27 -21.07
C LEU A 158 8.85 6.53 -21.01
N ILE A 159 9.61 6.67 -19.93
CA ILE A 159 10.56 7.79 -19.74
C ILE A 159 12.02 7.37 -19.95
N GLY A 160 12.26 6.17 -20.51
CA GLY A 160 13.59 5.65 -20.78
C GLY A 160 14.31 5.05 -19.57
N ASN A 161 13.58 4.75 -18.45
CA ASN A 161 14.14 3.98 -17.35
C ASN A 161 14.49 2.56 -17.83
N GLN A 162 15.78 2.22 -17.84
CA GLN A 162 16.28 0.94 -18.35
C GLN A 162 16.62 0.03 -17.18
N GLY A 163 16.12 -1.22 -17.23
CA GLY A 163 16.52 -2.25 -16.27
C GLY A 163 15.39 -2.93 -15.52
N ALA A 164 14.16 -2.39 -15.56
CA ALA A 164 13.00 -3.05 -14.95
C ALA A 164 12.23 -3.91 -15.96
N LEU A 165 11.32 -4.76 -15.48
CA LEU A 165 10.47 -5.61 -16.31
C LEU A 165 9.63 -4.84 -17.35
N GLY A 166 9.37 -3.56 -17.11
CA GLY A 166 8.69 -2.67 -18.05
C GLY A 166 9.39 -2.56 -19.40
N ASN A 167 10.71 -2.69 -19.45
CA ASN A 167 11.46 -2.62 -20.72
C ASN A 167 11.09 -3.73 -21.70
N LEU A 168 10.68 -4.90 -21.19
CA LEU A 168 10.20 -5.98 -22.06
C LEU A 168 8.95 -5.59 -22.85
N LEU A 169 8.16 -4.62 -22.36
CA LEU A 169 7.02 -4.07 -23.10
C LEU A 169 7.50 -3.21 -24.30
N ASN A 170 8.57 -2.45 -24.09
CA ASN A 170 9.19 -1.66 -25.16
C ASN A 170 9.85 -2.57 -26.19
N ASP A 171 10.60 -3.56 -25.74
CA ASP A 171 11.27 -4.55 -26.59
C ASP A 171 10.27 -5.39 -27.39
N ALA A 172 9.12 -5.72 -26.82
CA ALA A 172 8.03 -6.38 -27.52
C ALA A 172 7.56 -5.59 -28.74
N ASN A 173 7.51 -4.26 -28.61
CA ASN A 173 7.11 -3.37 -29.70
C ASN A 173 8.23 -3.21 -30.73
N ILE A 174 9.47 -2.97 -30.30
CA ILE A 174 10.64 -2.76 -31.17
C ILE A 174 10.96 -4.01 -31.99
N TYR A 175 10.97 -5.17 -31.36
CA TYR A 175 11.33 -6.45 -32.02
C TYR A 175 10.14 -7.21 -32.60
N HIS A 176 8.91 -6.63 -32.54
CA HIS A 176 7.66 -7.29 -32.95
C HIS A 176 7.46 -8.68 -32.31
N ARG A 177 7.78 -8.79 -31.00
CA ARG A 177 7.71 -10.01 -30.20
C ARG A 177 6.69 -9.88 -29.07
N PRO A 178 5.39 -10.12 -29.33
CA PRO A 178 4.33 -9.95 -28.35
C PRO A 178 4.49 -10.83 -27.10
N GLU A 179 5.22 -11.96 -27.23
CA GLU A 179 5.54 -12.84 -26.10
C GLU A 179 6.34 -12.13 -25.00
N LEU A 180 7.18 -11.14 -25.32
CA LEU A 180 7.92 -10.37 -24.33
C LEU A 180 6.97 -9.49 -23.49
N ALA A 181 5.95 -8.90 -24.11
CA ALA A 181 4.93 -8.13 -23.38
C ALA A 181 4.13 -9.03 -22.43
N VAL A 182 3.69 -10.19 -22.90
CA VAL A 182 2.98 -11.17 -22.06
C VAL A 182 3.85 -11.58 -20.88
N ASN A 183 5.12 -11.90 -21.12
CA ASN A 183 6.05 -12.28 -20.06
C ASN A 183 6.27 -11.16 -19.03
N SER A 184 6.41 -9.91 -19.48
CA SER A 184 6.51 -8.74 -18.57
C SER A 184 5.29 -8.63 -17.68
N VAL A 185 4.08 -8.66 -18.25
CA VAL A 185 2.82 -8.51 -17.52
C VAL A 185 2.62 -9.66 -16.54
N VAL A 186 2.82 -10.91 -17.00
CA VAL A 186 2.65 -12.10 -16.15
C VAL A 186 3.67 -12.09 -15.00
N THR A 187 4.94 -11.79 -15.28
CA THR A 187 5.98 -11.74 -14.24
C THR A 187 5.69 -10.63 -13.22
N THR A 188 5.32 -9.45 -13.67
CA THR A 188 4.96 -8.34 -12.78
C THR A 188 3.75 -8.70 -11.91
N ALA A 189 2.71 -9.32 -12.48
CA ALA A 189 1.55 -9.77 -11.73
C ALA A 189 1.91 -10.84 -10.68
N VAL A 190 2.73 -11.81 -11.04
CA VAL A 190 3.22 -12.84 -10.11
C VAL A 190 4.03 -12.21 -8.98
N LEU A 191 4.92 -11.26 -9.29
CA LEU A 191 5.69 -10.55 -8.26
C LEU A 191 4.79 -9.75 -7.30
N ALA A 192 3.76 -9.08 -7.83
CA ALA A 192 2.80 -8.35 -7.01
C ALA A 192 2.03 -9.29 -6.07
N ILE A 193 1.57 -10.45 -6.57
CA ILE A 193 0.88 -11.47 -5.76
C ILE A 193 1.83 -12.05 -4.69
N LEU A 194 3.06 -12.36 -5.05
CA LEU A 194 4.05 -12.88 -4.10
C LEU A 194 4.39 -11.85 -3.01
N ALA A 195 4.60 -10.60 -3.38
CA ALA A 195 4.85 -9.52 -2.42
C ALA A 195 3.65 -9.33 -1.48
N ASP A 196 2.43 -9.35 -2.00
CA ASP A 196 1.21 -9.31 -1.21
C ASP A 196 1.11 -10.49 -0.24
N ALA A 197 1.36 -11.71 -0.70
CA ALA A 197 1.36 -12.91 0.13
C ALA A 197 2.41 -12.85 1.25
N VAL A 198 3.60 -12.33 0.96
CA VAL A 198 4.65 -12.11 1.98
C VAL A 198 4.16 -11.11 3.03
N LEU A 199 3.53 -10.01 2.64
CA LEU A 199 3.00 -9.02 3.58
C LEU A 199 1.84 -9.58 4.42
N VAL A 200 1.00 -10.45 3.85
CA VAL A 200 -0.02 -11.19 4.61
C VAL A 200 0.65 -12.09 5.65
N LEU A 201 1.70 -12.82 5.28
CA LEU A 201 2.46 -13.65 6.21
C LEU A 201 3.10 -12.81 7.32
N VAL A 202 3.75 -11.68 6.96
CA VAL A 202 4.32 -10.73 7.94
C VAL A 202 3.24 -10.24 8.91
N ARG A 203 2.05 -9.90 8.42
CA ARG A 203 0.92 -9.53 9.27
C ARG A 203 0.58 -10.65 10.25
N LEU A 204 0.45 -11.89 9.77
CA LEU A 204 0.10 -13.04 10.63
C LEU A 204 1.16 -13.31 11.71
N LEU A 205 2.43 -13.07 11.39
CA LEU A 205 3.53 -13.23 12.33
C LEU A 205 3.58 -12.09 13.36
N LEU A 206 3.28 -10.86 12.94
CA LEU A 206 3.33 -9.68 13.81
C LEU A 206 2.05 -9.49 14.64
N THR A 207 0.96 -10.22 14.35
CA THR A 207 -0.30 -10.10 15.07
C THR A 207 -0.83 -11.45 15.58
N PRO A 208 -0.05 -12.21 16.39
CA PRO A 208 -0.46 -13.54 16.87
C PRO A 208 -1.67 -13.49 17.80
N TRP A 209 -1.95 -12.34 18.41
CA TRP A 209 -3.10 -12.13 19.31
C TRP A 209 -4.43 -11.92 18.58
N MET A 210 -4.41 -11.71 17.26
CA MET A 210 -5.65 -11.57 16.49
C MET A 210 -6.28 -12.93 16.20
N PRO A 211 -7.57 -13.15 16.48
CA PRO A 211 -8.25 -14.39 16.14
C PRO A 211 -8.16 -14.64 14.62
N ARG A 212 -7.63 -15.78 14.24
CA ARG A 212 -7.60 -16.24 12.85
C ARG A 212 -9.03 -16.62 12.46
N GLY A 213 -9.72 -15.72 11.74
CA GLY A 213 -10.99 -16.04 11.11
C GLY A 213 -12.18 -16.12 12.08
N THR A 214 -12.58 -15.01 12.68
CA THR A 214 -13.99 -14.86 13.01
C THR A 214 -14.75 -14.69 11.68
N ARG A 215 -15.45 -15.77 11.26
CA ARG A 215 -16.63 -15.61 10.42
C ARG A 215 -17.33 -14.36 10.94
N ARG A 216 -17.45 -13.36 10.09
CA ARG A 216 -18.32 -12.21 10.32
C ARG A 216 -19.62 -12.79 10.84
N ALA A 217 -19.87 -12.68 12.15
CA ALA A 217 -21.17 -13.04 12.68
C ALA A 217 -22.15 -12.28 11.80
N LYS A 218 -22.96 -12.99 11.01
CA LYS A 218 -24.08 -12.38 10.33
C LYS A 218 -24.75 -11.53 11.41
N PRO A 219 -25.00 -10.23 11.16
CA PRO A 219 -25.83 -9.45 12.06
C PRO A 219 -27.03 -10.36 12.30
N LYS A 220 -27.21 -10.81 13.55
CA LYS A 220 -28.44 -11.47 13.93
C LYS A 220 -29.50 -10.46 13.52
N ALA A 221 -30.20 -10.74 12.42
CA ALA A 221 -31.34 -9.93 12.03
C ALA A 221 -32.08 -9.76 13.33
N ALA A 222 -32.21 -8.50 13.78
CA ALA A 222 -32.99 -8.20 14.95
C ALA A 222 -34.31 -8.93 14.68
N GLU A 223 -34.54 -10.02 15.41
CA GLU A 223 -35.87 -10.63 15.41
C GLU A 223 -36.79 -9.48 15.74
N ALA A 224 -37.36 -8.90 14.71
CA ALA A 224 -38.44 -7.95 14.85
C ALA A 224 -39.49 -8.72 15.64
N ARG A 225 -39.58 -8.43 16.93
CA ARG A 225 -40.66 -8.95 17.75
C ARG A 225 -41.94 -8.48 17.10
N PRO A 226 -42.73 -9.39 16.50
CA PRO A 226 -43.92 -9.00 15.77
C PRO A 226 -44.96 -8.27 16.68
N ASP A 227 -44.85 -8.51 17.97
CA ASP A 227 -45.63 -7.87 19.04
C ASP A 227 -45.40 -6.35 19.14
N VAL A 228 -44.19 -5.84 18.91
CA VAL A 228 -43.91 -4.39 18.97
C VAL A 228 -44.41 -3.67 17.72
N ALA A 229 -44.41 -4.32 16.56
CA ALA A 229 -44.93 -3.74 15.31
C ALA A 229 -46.46 -3.65 15.32
N VAL A 230 -47.16 -4.62 15.95
CA VAL A 230 -48.63 -4.60 16.07
C VAL A 230 -49.09 -3.53 17.06
N ALA A 231 -48.38 -3.39 18.20
CA ALA A 231 -48.72 -2.36 19.21
C ALA A 231 -48.53 -0.93 18.66
N ALA A 232 -47.51 -0.69 17.83
CA ALA A 232 -47.28 0.62 17.20
C ALA A 232 -48.34 0.97 16.13
N LEU A 233 -48.99 -0.02 15.51
CA LEU A 233 -50.09 0.18 14.55
C LEU A 233 -51.40 0.43 15.27
N GLU A 234 -51.66 -0.16 16.44
CA GLU A 234 -52.88 0.08 17.25
C GLU A 234 -52.88 1.47 17.88
N ASP A 235 -51.70 2.01 18.27
CA ASP A 235 -51.58 3.39 18.80
C ASP A 235 -51.72 4.47 17.71
N ALA A 236 -51.44 4.15 16.45
CA ALA A 236 -51.56 5.10 15.33
C ALA A 236 -53.00 5.21 14.77
N VAL A 237 -53.92 4.35 15.20
CA VAL A 237 -55.34 4.30 14.75
C VAL A 237 -56.28 4.84 15.82
N ARG A 238 -55.80 5.23 16.98
CA ARG A 238 -56.58 5.94 18.03
C ARG A 238 -56.26 7.44 17.99
#